data_d4935afa6b0c8c00ca048229caa16ed5
#
_entry.id   d4935afa6b0c8c00ca048229caa16ed5
#
_cell.length_a   1.000
_cell.length_b   1.000
_cell.length_c   1.000
_cell.angle_alpha   90.00
_cell.angle_beta   90.00
_cell.angle_gamma   90.00
#
_symmetry.space_group_name_H-M   'P 1'
#
loop_
_entity.id
_entity.type
_entity.pdbx_description
1 polymer ?
#
loop_
_entity_poly.entity_id
_entity_poly.type
_entity_poly.pdbx_seq_one_letter_code
_entity_poly.pdbx_strand_id
1 'polypeptide(L)'
;MDIDFPLILLVLTAGTGVVALLDKVWLAPQRKARAQQLIADKAHPEDIHKAETESFVVEQAKSFFPVLAIVFVLRSFIAEPFQIPSGSMEPGLIQGDFILVSKFHYGLRMPVFGNTLIPTGEPARGDVMVFFPPDDPRYFIKRVIGLPGDHIVYRNRQLTINGEAVPTQELGGEPSWRPQKIMAQEQFGDTGAAVQWMIGRSPVTGGPVVWAGPEGEWTVPDGHFFTMGDNRGNSADSRAWGMVPDRNIVGKAVAVWMHWDSWGDIPSFSRNGWIE
;
A
#
# COMPACT_ATOMS: atom_id res chain seq x y z
N MET A 1 -19.91 2.43 0.92
CA MET A 1 -19.74 1.34 -0.09
C MET A 1 -18.35 1.55 -0.67
N ASP A 2 -17.37 0.85 -0.10
CA ASP A 2 -15.99 0.99 -0.55
C ASP A 2 -15.90 0.33 -1.92
N ILE A 3 -15.62 1.15 -2.92
CA ILE A 3 -15.51 0.71 -4.31
C ILE A 3 -14.20 -0.10 -4.41
N ASP A 4 -14.30 -1.38 -4.68
CA ASP A 4 -13.14 -2.25 -4.94
C ASP A 4 -12.53 -1.86 -6.30
N PHE A 5 -11.66 -0.86 -6.26
CA PHE A 5 -11.02 -0.32 -7.45
C PHE A 5 -10.18 -1.37 -8.22
N PRO A 6 -9.42 -2.28 -7.57
CA PRO A 6 -8.77 -3.40 -8.24
C PRO A 6 -9.72 -4.27 -9.05
N LEU A 7 -10.89 -4.60 -8.52
CA LEU A 7 -11.89 -5.40 -9.21
C LEU A 7 -12.46 -4.66 -10.43
N ILE A 8 -12.77 -3.37 -10.29
CA ILE A 8 -13.26 -2.56 -11.40
C ILE A 8 -12.22 -2.49 -12.52
N LEU A 9 -10.97 -2.24 -12.18
CA LEU A 9 -9.89 -2.17 -13.15
C LEU A 9 -9.69 -3.51 -13.87
N LEU A 10 -9.78 -4.63 -13.14
CA LEU A 10 -9.73 -5.97 -13.73
C LEU A 10 -10.87 -6.19 -14.73
N VAL A 11 -12.12 -5.90 -14.32
CA VAL A 11 -13.30 -6.09 -15.17
C VAL A 11 -13.25 -5.22 -16.44
N LEU A 12 -12.85 -3.96 -16.31
CA LEU A 12 -12.71 -3.06 -17.46
C LEU A 12 -11.60 -3.51 -18.41
N THR A 13 -10.44 -3.91 -17.86
CA THR A 13 -9.32 -4.40 -18.67
C THR A 13 -9.70 -5.71 -19.39
N ALA A 14 -10.29 -6.67 -18.69
CA ALA A 14 -10.72 -7.93 -19.26
C ALA A 14 -11.82 -7.73 -20.30
N GLY A 15 -12.83 -6.89 -20.01
CA GLY A 15 -13.93 -6.61 -20.92
C GLY A 15 -13.47 -5.94 -22.23
N THR A 16 -12.66 -4.89 -22.13
CA THR A 16 -12.10 -4.23 -23.32
C THR A 16 -11.16 -5.14 -24.10
N GLY A 17 -10.36 -5.96 -23.40
CA GLY A 17 -9.47 -6.95 -24.02
C GLY A 17 -10.24 -8.03 -24.78
N VAL A 18 -11.33 -8.55 -24.21
CA VAL A 18 -12.20 -9.53 -24.89
C VAL A 18 -12.82 -8.93 -26.14
N VAL A 19 -13.38 -7.70 -26.06
CA VAL A 19 -13.96 -7.03 -27.24
C VAL A 19 -12.90 -6.81 -28.34
N ALA A 20 -11.71 -6.33 -27.96
CA ALA A 20 -10.61 -6.13 -28.91
C ALA A 20 -10.14 -7.44 -29.56
N LEU A 21 -10.08 -8.54 -28.77
CA LEU A 21 -9.73 -9.86 -29.30
C LEU A 21 -10.78 -10.42 -30.24
N LEU A 22 -12.05 -10.34 -29.84
CA LEU A 22 -13.18 -10.77 -30.71
C LEU A 22 -13.21 -9.98 -32.04
N ASP A 23 -12.93 -8.68 -31.97
CA ASP A 23 -12.81 -7.88 -33.19
C ASP A 23 -11.66 -8.38 -34.03
N LYS A 24 -10.48 -8.56 -33.50
CA LYS A 24 -9.29 -9.00 -34.23
C LYS A 24 -9.49 -10.37 -34.91
N VAL A 25 -10.16 -11.32 -34.22
CA VAL A 25 -10.28 -12.71 -34.65
C VAL A 25 -11.51 -12.91 -35.58
N TRP A 26 -12.63 -12.22 -35.32
CA TRP A 26 -13.90 -12.47 -36.01
C TRP A 26 -14.41 -11.28 -36.81
N LEU A 27 -14.56 -10.10 -36.20
CA LEU A 27 -15.27 -9.01 -36.85
C LEU A 27 -14.41 -8.31 -37.90
N ALA A 28 -13.13 -8.06 -37.64
CA ALA A 28 -12.23 -7.40 -38.57
C ALA A 28 -12.02 -8.23 -39.86
N PRO A 29 -11.81 -9.58 -39.85
CA PRO A 29 -11.76 -10.38 -41.06
C PRO A 29 -13.06 -10.33 -41.86
N GLN A 30 -14.21 -10.38 -41.17
CA GLN A 30 -15.52 -10.29 -41.86
C GLN A 30 -15.74 -8.92 -42.53
N ARG A 31 -15.38 -7.83 -41.82
CA ARG A 31 -15.45 -6.47 -42.41
C ARG A 31 -14.57 -6.36 -43.66
N LYS A 32 -13.32 -6.84 -43.55
CA LYS A 32 -12.40 -6.84 -44.70
C LYS A 32 -12.90 -7.65 -45.87
N ALA A 33 -13.44 -8.86 -45.66
CA ALA A 33 -13.99 -9.70 -46.69
C ALA A 33 -15.19 -9.03 -47.39
N ARG A 34 -16.11 -8.43 -46.60
CA ARG A 34 -17.25 -7.70 -47.10
C ARG A 34 -16.83 -6.47 -47.91
N ALA A 35 -15.87 -5.70 -47.46
CA ALA A 35 -15.34 -4.56 -48.20
C ALA A 35 -14.72 -4.99 -49.54
N GLN A 36 -13.96 -6.10 -49.57
CA GLN A 36 -13.37 -6.65 -50.78
C GLN A 36 -14.44 -7.08 -51.81
N GLN A 37 -15.54 -7.70 -51.33
CA GLN A 37 -16.69 -8.04 -52.20
C GLN A 37 -17.32 -6.78 -52.83
N LEU A 38 -17.58 -5.75 -52.00
CA LEU A 38 -18.14 -4.49 -52.48
C LEU A 38 -17.22 -3.78 -53.50
N ILE A 39 -15.90 -3.86 -53.28
CA ILE A 39 -14.92 -3.35 -54.26
C ILE A 39 -14.98 -4.12 -55.56
N ALA A 40 -15.07 -5.46 -55.51
CA ALA A 40 -15.19 -6.30 -56.69
C ALA A 40 -16.49 -6.04 -57.46
N ASP A 41 -17.59 -5.77 -56.77
CA ASP A 41 -18.91 -5.45 -57.31
C ASP A 41 -19.02 -3.98 -57.80
N LYS A 42 -17.93 -3.19 -57.71
CA LYS A 42 -17.88 -1.76 -58.06
C LYS A 42 -18.96 -0.93 -57.32
N ALA A 43 -19.26 -1.27 -56.10
CA ALA A 43 -20.21 -0.56 -55.24
C ALA A 43 -19.78 0.90 -54.95
N HIS A 44 -20.74 1.69 -54.49
CA HIS A 44 -20.45 3.11 -54.19
C HIS A 44 -19.37 3.25 -53.07
N PRO A 45 -18.43 4.20 -53.19
CA PRO A 45 -17.36 4.40 -52.18
C PRO A 45 -17.85 4.52 -50.76
N GLU A 46 -19.03 5.12 -50.51
CA GLU A 46 -19.64 5.24 -49.18
C GLU A 46 -20.02 3.87 -48.56
N ASP A 47 -20.50 2.93 -49.41
CA ASP A 47 -20.85 1.57 -48.93
C ASP A 47 -19.62 0.76 -48.55
N ILE A 48 -18.54 0.93 -49.31
CA ILE A 48 -17.23 0.33 -49.01
C ILE A 48 -16.70 0.88 -47.65
N HIS A 49 -16.70 2.21 -47.50
CA HIS A 49 -16.25 2.87 -46.26
C HIS A 49 -17.09 2.43 -45.07
N LYS A 50 -18.41 2.34 -45.20
CA LYS A 50 -19.32 1.87 -44.14
C LYS A 50 -19.07 0.40 -43.77
N ALA A 51 -18.70 -0.44 -44.75
CA ALA A 51 -18.35 -1.83 -44.48
C ALA A 51 -17.02 -1.99 -43.74
N GLU A 52 -16.06 -1.08 -43.92
CA GLU A 52 -14.77 -1.06 -43.24
C GLU A 52 -14.84 -0.42 -41.84
N THR A 53 -15.81 0.45 -41.58
CA THR A 53 -15.93 1.20 -40.35
C THR A 53 -16.18 0.28 -39.15
N GLU A 54 -15.40 0.45 -38.11
CA GLU A 54 -15.58 -0.27 -36.86
C GLU A 54 -16.79 0.29 -36.09
N SER A 55 -17.45 -0.56 -35.32
CA SER A 55 -18.49 -0.05 -34.41
C SER A 55 -17.86 0.80 -33.31
N PHE A 56 -18.57 1.80 -32.83
CA PHE A 56 -18.11 2.69 -31.73
C PHE A 56 -17.59 1.90 -30.52
N VAL A 57 -18.27 0.82 -30.11
CA VAL A 57 -17.87 -0.01 -28.96
C VAL A 57 -16.51 -0.67 -29.20
N VAL A 58 -16.27 -1.19 -30.42
CA VAL A 58 -15.00 -1.83 -30.77
C VAL A 58 -13.87 -0.81 -30.80
N GLU A 59 -14.10 0.35 -31.39
CA GLU A 59 -13.13 1.44 -31.45
C GLU A 59 -12.70 1.91 -30.04
N GLN A 60 -13.69 2.16 -29.16
CA GLN A 60 -13.40 2.56 -27.79
C GLN A 60 -12.68 1.45 -27.02
N ALA A 61 -13.11 0.20 -27.14
CA ALA A 61 -12.45 -0.93 -26.46
C ALA A 61 -10.99 -1.07 -26.88
N LYS A 62 -10.69 -0.95 -28.17
CA LYS A 62 -9.31 -1.01 -28.70
C LYS A 62 -8.46 0.17 -28.27
N SER A 63 -9.06 1.36 -28.15
CA SER A 63 -8.38 2.57 -27.70
C SER A 63 -8.03 2.51 -26.21
N PHE A 64 -8.96 2.08 -25.36
CA PHE A 64 -8.76 2.06 -23.91
C PHE A 64 -7.99 0.84 -23.42
N PHE A 65 -8.09 -0.32 -24.06
CA PHE A 65 -7.47 -1.55 -23.60
C PHE A 65 -5.97 -1.44 -23.31
N PRO A 66 -5.11 -0.86 -24.18
CA PRO A 66 -3.68 -0.77 -23.89
C PRO A 66 -3.37 0.04 -22.63
N VAL A 67 -4.08 1.16 -22.45
CA VAL A 67 -3.90 2.03 -21.29
C VAL A 67 -4.37 1.32 -20.01
N LEU A 68 -5.55 0.72 -20.05
CA LEU A 68 -6.09 -0.05 -18.92
C LEU A 68 -5.18 -1.23 -18.56
N ALA A 69 -4.65 -1.95 -19.56
CA ALA A 69 -3.74 -3.07 -19.36
C ALA A 69 -2.43 -2.63 -18.70
N ILE A 70 -1.83 -1.52 -19.15
CA ILE A 70 -0.62 -0.97 -18.53
C ILE A 70 -0.91 -0.57 -17.10
N VAL A 71 -1.96 0.20 -16.84
CA VAL A 71 -2.32 0.65 -15.48
C VAL A 71 -2.62 -0.55 -14.59
N PHE A 72 -3.34 -1.56 -15.11
CA PHE A 72 -3.62 -2.80 -14.38
C PHE A 72 -2.34 -3.54 -13.98
N VAL A 73 -1.41 -3.72 -14.90
CA VAL A 73 -0.13 -4.41 -14.63
C VAL A 73 0.71 -3.61 -13.62
N LEU A 74 0.87 -2.31 -13.84
CA LEU A 74 1.65 -1.46 -12.93
C LEU A 74 1.09 -1.50 -11.53
N ARG A 75 -0.21 -1.27 -11.36
CA ARG A 75 -0.86 -1.19 -10.05
C ARG A 75 -0.99 -2.55 -9.37
N SER A 76 -1.23 -3.61 -10.11
CA SER A 76 -1.43 -4.95 -9.54
C SER A 76 -0.13 -5.63 -9.12
N PHE A 77 0.98 -5.38 -9.84
CA PHE A 77 2.21 -6.16 -9.68
C PHE A 77 3.45 -5.34 -9.35
N ILE A 78 3.49 -4.05 -9.70
CA ILE A 78 4.69 -3.24 -9.52
C ILE A 78 4.57 -2.33 -8.31
N ALA A 79 3.71 -1.33 -8.37
CA ALA A 79 3.60 -0.34 -7.31
C ALA A 79 2.22 0.33 -7.25
N GLU A 80 1.80 0.65 -6.04
CA GLU A 80 0.53 1.34 -5.78
C GLU A 80 0.77 2.54 -4.85
N PRO A 81 0.25 3.73 -5.22
CA PRO A 81 0.31 4.89 -4.33
C PRO A 81 -0.76 4.77 -3.23
N PHE A 82 -0.36 5.10 -1.99
CA PHE A 82 -1.25 5.22 -0.84
C PHE A 82 -1.06 6.58 -0.17
N GLN A 83 -2.12 7.15 0.35
CA GLN A 83 -2.06 8.33 1.21
C GLN A 83 -2.03 7.91 2.68
N ILE A 84 -1.18 8.53 3.47
CA ILE A 84 -1.12 8.34 4.93
C ILE A 84 -2.31 9.05 5.58
N PRO A 85 -3.27 8.31 6.18
CA PRO A 85 -4.50 8.90 6.70
C PRO A 85 -4.39 9.36 8.15
N SER A 86 -3.33 8.99 8.87
CA SER A 86 -3.21 9.23 10.32
C SER A 86 -1.77 9.40 10.76
N GLY A 87 -1.58 9.99 11.95
CA GLY A 87 -0.25 10.21 12.54
C GLY A 87 0.36 8.98 13.24
N SER A 88 -0.12 7.76 13.02
CA SER A 88 0.39 6.57 13.74
C SER A 88 1.82 6.17 13.37
N MET A 89 2.35 6.68 12.26
CA MET A 89 3.71 6.44 11.78
C MET A 89 4.60 7.70 11.90
N GLU A 90 4.14 8.72 12.62
CA GLU A 90 5.00 9.86 12.95
C GLU A 90 6.17 9.42 13.86
N PRO A 91 7.33 10.01 13.69
CA PRO A 91 7.65 11.23 12.92
C PRO A 91 8.05 10.93 11.47
N GLY A 92 8.34 9.69 11.10
CA GLY A 92 8.84 9.31 9.78
C GLY A 92 7.84 9.62 8.67
N LEU A 93 6.61 9.12 8.80
CA LEU A 93 5.50 9.38 7.88
C LEU A 93 4.44 10.20 8.59
N ILE A 94 4.02 11.31 7.98
CA ILE A 94 2.99 12.19 8.53
C ILE A 94 1.69 12.08 7.73
N GLN A 95 0.59 12.48 8.35
CA GLN A 95 -0.69 12.56 7.66
C GLN A 95 -0.59 13.47 6.43
N GLY A 96 -1.15 13.05 5.28
CA GLY A 96 -1.04 13.76 4.01
C GLY A 96 0.13 13.33 3.13
N ASP A 97 1.09 12.55 3.64
CA ASP A 97 2.13 11.96 2.80
C ASP A 97 1.54 10.93 1.82
N PHE A 98 1.96 10.99 0.56
CA PHE A 98 1.69 9.96 -0.44
C PHE A 98 2.92 9.08 -0.59
N ILE A 99 2.75 7.80 -0.29
CA ILE A 99 3.81 6.79 -0.36
C ILE A 99 3.63 5.91 -1.57
N LEU A 100 4.74 5.36 -2.05
CA LEU A 100 4.76 4.32 -3.07
C LEU A 100 4.97 2.97 -2.38
N VAL A 101 4.07 2.03 -2.65
CA VAL A 101 4.12 0.67 -2.10
C VAL A 101 4.52 -0.31 -3.18
N SER A 102 5.66 -0.96 -2.99
CA SER A 102 6.15 -2.03 -3.86
C SER A 102 5.37 -3.32 -3.59
N LYS A 103 4.65 -3.81 -4.59
CA LYS A 103 3.84 -5.02 -4.49
C LYS A 103 4.64 -6.30 -4.70
N PHE A 104 5.75 -6.21 -5.41
CA PHE A 104 6.59 -7.39 -5.71
C PHE A 104 7.65 -7.68 -4.65
N HIS A 105 7.82 -6.81 -3.65
CA HIS A 105 8.91 -6.94 -2.67
C HIS A 105 8.79 -8.22 -1.82
N TYR A 106 7.57 -8.61 -1.46
CA TYR A 106 7.27 -9.79 -0.66
C TYR A 106 6.63 -10.94 -1.45
N GLY A 107 6.59 -10.82 -2.77
CA GLY A 107 6.01 -11.81 -3.66
C GLY A 107 4.99 -11.21 -4.62
N LEU A 108 4.95 -11.73 -5.84
CA LEU A 108 3.89 -11.41 -6.79
C LEU A 108 2.60 -12.07 -6.33
N ARG A 109 1.60 -11.26 -5.99
CA ARG A 109 0.29 -11.72 -5.51
C ARG A 109 -0.77 -11.58 -6.60
N MET A 110 -1.69 -12.55 -6.65
CA MET A 110 -2.81 -12.49 -7.58
C MET A 110 -3.73 -11.31 -7.20
N PRO A 111 -4.04 -10.42 -8.16
CA PRO A 111 -4.98 -9.33 -7.92
C PRO A 111 -6.32 -9.88 -7.42
N VAL A 112 -6.99 -9.17 -6.51
CA VAL A 112 -8.29 -9.52 -5.90
C VAL A 112 -8.23 -10.73 -4.96
N PHE A 113 -7.51 -11.79 -5.27
CA PHE A 113 -7.47 -13.03 -4.46
C PHE A 113 -6.36 -13.04 -3.39
N GLY A 114 -5.32 -12.21 -3.54
CA GLY A 114 -4.24 -12.06 -2.56
C GLY A 114 -3.26 -13.23 -2.45
N ASN A 115 -3.50 -14.35 -3.14
CA ASN A 115 -2.61 -15.50 -3.10
C ASN A 115 -1.25 -15.19 -3.75
N THR A 116 -0.15 -15.56 -3.10
CA THR A 116 1.19 -15.42 -3.65
C THR A 116 1.38 -16.37 -4.82
N LEU A 117 1.68 -15.83 -6.01
CA LEU A 117 1.98 -16.60 -7.23
C LEU A 117 3.45 -16.96 -7.29
N ILE A 118 4.33 -16.01 -7.00
CA ILE A 118 5.78 -16.15 -7.04
C ILE A 118 6.34 -15.47 -5.80
N PRO A 119 6.97 -16.19 -4.87
CA PRO A 119 7.68 -15.58 -3.75
C PRO A 119 8.93 -14.86 -4.28
N THR A 120 9.13 -13.60 -3.95
CA THR A 120 10.29 -12.79 -4.35
C THR A 120 11.12 -12.33 -3.16
N GLY A 121 10.53 -12.34 -1.96
CA GLY A 121 11.15 -11.97 -0.69
C GLY A 121 10.19 -12.15 0.47
N GLU A 122 10.67 -11.85 1.66
CA GLU A 122 9.89 -11.89 2.91
C GLU A 122 10.00 -10.54 3.62
N PRO A 123 9.00 -10.15 4.43
CA PRO A 123 9.12 -8.96 5.28
C PRO A 123 10.32 -9.06 6.21
N ALA A 124 11.15 -8.02 6.21
CA ALA A 124 12.28 -7.89 7.10
C ALA A 124 11.92 -7.01 8.30
N ARG A 125 12.62 -7.22 9.41
CA ARG A 125 12.49 -6.34 10.57
C ARG A 125 12.94 -4.92 10.22
N GLY A 126 12.14 -3.94 10.62
CA GLY A 126 12.33 -2.54 10.26
C GLY A 126 11.56 -2.10 9.01
N ASP A 127 11.11 -3.01 8.15
CA ASP A 127 10.30 -2.65 6.97
C ASP A 127 9.00 -1.93 7.35
N VAL A 128 8.66 -0.89 6.62
CA VAL A 128 7.33 -0.27 6.71
C VAL A 128 6.39 -1.01 5.76
N MET A 129 5.42 -1.70 6.33
CA MET A 129 4.52 -2.63 5.63
C MET A 129 3.10 -2.09 5.54
N VAL A 130 2.48 -2.24 4.37
CA VAL A 130 1.05 -2.02 4.14
C VAL A 130 0.33 -3.36 4.14
N PHE A 131 -0.75 -3.45 4.89
CA PHE A 131 -1.50 -4.69 5.10
C PHE A 131 -2.93 -4.43 5.55
N PHE A 132 -3.74 -5.48 5.61
CA PHE A 132 -5.05 -5.49 6.26
C PHE A 132 -4.91 -6.10 7.66
N PRO A 133 -5.36 -5.43 8.74
CA PRO A 133 -5.49 -6.06 10.05
C PRO A 133 -6.43 -7.27 10.01
N PRO A 134 -6.34 -8.20 10.97
CA PRO A 134 -7.18 -9.41 10.97
C PRO A 134 -8.69 -9.14 10.88
N ASP A 135 -9.18 -8.09 11.55
CA ASP A 135 -10.60 -7.80 11.73
C ASP A 135 -11.04 -6.46 11.10
N ASP A 136 -10.20 -5.84 10.26
CA ASP A 136 -10.50 -4.55 9.62
C ASP A 136 -10.20 -4.61 8.11
N PRO A 137 -11.16 -4.28 7.22
CA PRO A 137 -10.94 -4.29 5.77
C PRO A 137 -10.13 -3.09 5.25
N ARG A 138 -9.80 -2.13 6.10
CA ARG A 138 -9.01 -0.95 5.72
C ARG A 138 -7.52 -1.25 5.68
N TYR A 139 -6.80 -0.56 4.81
CA TYR A 139 -5.34 -0.63 4.78
C TYR A 139 -4.73 0.03 6.02
N PHE A 140 -3.80 -0.67 6.66
CA PHE A 140 -2.96 -0.14 7.74
C PHE A 140 -1.51 -0.09 7.27
N ILE A 141 -0.77 0.83 7.87
CA ILE A 141 0.65 1.02 7.60
C ILE A 141 1.36 1.01 8.94
N LYS A 142 2.26 0.05 9.14
CA LYS A 142 3.04 -0.12 10.38
C LYS A 142 4.43 -0.65 10.06
N ARG A 143 5.34 -0.52 11.02
CA ARG A 143 6.68 -1.09 10.94
C ARG A 143 6.68 -2.53 11.42
N VAL A 144 7.35 -3.41 10.68
CA VAL A 144 7.58 -4.81 11.06
C VAL A 144 8.58 -4.85 12.20
N ILE A 145 8.16 -5.38 13.34
CA ILE A 145 8.98 -5.51 14.55
C ILE A 145 9.33 -6.98 14.80
N GLY A 146 8.37 -7.87 14.73
CA GLY A 146 8.56 -9.31 14.96
C GLY A 146 8.30 -10.13 13.72
N LEU A 147 9.18 -11.10 13.49
CA LEU A 147 9.10 -12.11 12.44
C LEU A 147 8.56 -13.43 13.02
N PRO A 148 8.13 -14.39 12.18
CA PRO A 148 7.67 -15.70 12.66
C PRO A 148 8.67 -16.34 13.63
N GLY A 149 8.19 -16.80 14.78
CA GLY A 149 8.99 -17.41 15.85
C GLY A 149 9.58 -16.41 16.87
N ASP A 150 9.53 -15.12 16.62
CA ASP A 150 10.09 -14.13 17.55
C ASP A 150 9.29 -14.03 18.85
N HIS A 151 10.01 -13.82 19.94
CA HIS A 151 9.48 -13.45 21.23
C HIS A 151 9.68 -11.96 21.48
N ILE A 152 8.59 -11.21 21.56
CA ILE A 152 8.56 -9.75 21.68
C ILE A 152 8.13 -9.34 23.09
N VAL A 153 8.89 -8.48 23.72
CA VAL A 153 8.52 -7.84 24.99
C VAL A 153 8.57 -6.32 24.82
N TYR A 154 7.50 -5.65 25.19
CA TYR A 154 7.46 -4.19 25.24
C TYR A 154 7.04 -3.71 26.61
N ARG A 155 7.95 -3.10 27.36
CA ARG A 155 7.72 -2.58 28.71
C ARG A 155 8.54 -1.31 28.95
N ASN A 156 7.97 -0.35 29.64
CA ASN A 156 8.62 0.91 29.98
C ASN A 156 9.27 1.60 28.76
N ARG A 157 8.63 1.58 27.62
CA ARG A 157 9.14 2.13 26.33
C ARG A 157 10.32 1.35 25.74
N GLN A 158 10.77 0.30 26.39
CA GLN A 158 11.85 -0.55 25.88
C GLN A 158 11.26 -1.74 25.13
N LEU A 159 11.70 -1.89 23.87
CA LEU A 159 11.42 -3.05 23.04
C LEU A 159 12.55 -4.07 23.23
N THR A 160 12.18 -5.33 23.44
CA THR A 160 13.10 -6.47 23.52
C THR A 160 12.63 -7.55 22.55
N ILE A 161 13.54 -8.13 21.81
CA ILE A 161 13.26 -9.17 20.82
C ILE A 161 14.18 -10.36 21.11
N ASN A 162 13.60 -11.54 21.34
CA ASN A 162 14.33 -12.76 21.66
C ASN A 162 15.31 -12.61 22.86
N GLY A 163 14.92 -11.79 23.82
CA GLY A 163 15.73 -11.52 25.02
C GLY A 163 16.78 -10.39 24.84
N GLU A 164 16.96 -9.86 23.64
CA GLU A 164 17.88 -8.75 23.37
C GLU A 164 17.12 -7.42 23.28
N ALA A 165 17.58 -6.42 24.02
CA ALA A 165 17.01 -5.09 23.98
C ALA A 165 17.34 -4.40 22.65
N VAL A 166 16.33 -3.86 21.98
CA VAL A 166 16.54 -3.04 20.77
C VAL A 166 17.28 -1.77 21.17
N PRO A 167 18.44 -1.48 20.55
CA PRO A 167 19.18 -0.26 20.82
C PRO A 167 18.30 0.97 20.56
N THR A 168 18.12 1.79 21.59
CA THR A 168 17.24 2.97 21.56
C THR A 168 18.01 4.17 22.06
N GLN A 169 18.14 5.18 21.22
CA GLN A 169 18.79 6.45 21.58
C GLN A 169 17.74 7.56 21.65
N GLU A 170 17.51 8.12 22.83
CA GLU A 170 16.64 9.28 22.98
C GLU A 170 17.31 10.52 22.34
N LEU A 171 16.56 11.20 21.47
CA LEU A 171 17.01 12.39 20.73
C LEU A 171 16.67 13.70 21.45
N GLY A 172 16.08 13.61 22.65
CA GLY A 172 15.58 14.76 23.40
C GLY A 172 14.11 15.06 23.12
N GLY A 173 13.52 15.95 23.89
CA GLY A 173 12.13 16.40 23.74
C GLY A 173 12.05 17.81 23.17
N GLU A 174 10.93 18.15 22.53
CA GLU A 174 10.64 19.52 22.09
C GLU A 174 10.44 20.49 23.28
N PRO A 175 10.65 21.80 23.09
CA PRO A 175 10.47 22.81 24.13
C PRO A 175 9.06 22.86 24.70
N SER A 176 8.95 23.24 25.95
CA SER A 176 7.91 23.03 26.96
C SER A 176 6.50 23.65 26.75
N TRP A 177 6.10 24.09 25.60
CA TRP A 177 4.82 24.79 25.40
C TRP A 177 3.87 24.12 24.40
N ARG A 178 4.22 22.93 23.88
CA ARG A 178 3.32 22.05 23.09
C ARG A 178 3.23 20.67 23.76
N PRO A 179 2.26 19.80 23.39
CA PRO A 179 2.27 18.43 23.89
C PRO A 179 3.65 17.83 23.67
N GLN A 180 4.37 17.62 24.77
CA GLN A 180 5.76 17.20 24.74
C GLN A 180 5.83 15.81 24.13
N LYS A 181 6.65 15.66 23.10
CA LYS A 181 6.96 14.37 22.49
C LYS A 181 8.36 13.98 22.93
N ILE A 182 8.56 12.74 23.35
CA ILE A 182 9.88 12.15 23.47
C ILE A 182 10.17 11.49 22.13
N MET A 183 11.27 11.87 21.52
CA MET A 183 11.73 11.28 20.27
C MET A 183 12.94 10.39 20.52
N ALA A 184 13.02 9.27 19.85
CA ALA A 184 14.16 8.38 19.89
C ALA A 184 14.42 7.75 18.53
N GLN A 185 15.63 7.25 18.37
CA GLN A 185 16.05 6.40 17.26
C GLN A 185 16.17 4.97 17.76
N GLU A 186 15.41 4.05 17.19
CA GLU A 186 15.56 2.61 17.38
C GLU A 186 16.33 2.00 16.22
N GLN A 187 17.17 1.00 16.50
CA GLN A 187 18.00 0.34 15.51
C GLN A 187 17.62 -1.13 15.35
N PHE A 188 17.28 -1.52 14.12
CA PHE A 188 16.93 -2.88 13.73
C PHE A 188 17.98 -3.42 12.73
N GLY A 189 19.10 -3.93 13.24
CA GLY A 189 20.24 -4.27 12.38
C GLY A 189 20.79 -3.01 11.69
N ASP A 190 20.80 -3.00 10.36
CA ASP A 190 21.27 -1.85 9.57
C ASP A 190 20.17 -0.79 9.35
N THR A 191 18.92 -1.08 9.70
CA THR A 191 17.78 -0.17 9.52
C THR A 191 17.47 0.57 10.81
N GLY A 192 17.43 1.90 10.75
CA GLY A 192 17.04 2.77 11.85
C GLY A 192 15.59 3.23 11.71
N ALA A 193 14.90 3.46 12.82
CA ALA A 193 13.57 4.03 12.84
C ALA A 193 13.46 5.17 13.86
N ALA A 194 13.04 6.34 13.41
CA ALA A 194 12.67 7.42 14.30
C ALA A 194 11.30 7.09 14.94
N VAL A 195 11.24 7.04 16.25
CA VAL A 195 10.03 6.74 17.00
C VAL A 195 9.69 7.85 17.97
N GLN A 196 8.41 7.96 18.35
CA GLN A 196 7.98 8.97 19.32
C GLN A 196 6.98 8.44 20.34
N TRP A 197 6.98 9.05 21.51
CA TRP A 197 5.99 8.88 22.57
C TRP A 197 5.37 10.23 22.92
N MET A 198 4.07 10.25 23.15
CA MET A 198 3.34 11.44 23.56
C MET A 198 3.44 11.62 25.07
N ILE A 199 3.74 12.85 25.53
CA ILE A 199 3.62 13.23 26.94
C ILE A 199 2.27 13.91 27.13
N GLY A 200 1.44 13.32 27.97
CA GLY A 200 0.15 13.88 28.37
C GLY A 200 0.08 14.15 29.86
N ARG A 201 -1.11 14.41 30.37
CA ARG A 201 -1.38 14.50 31.81
C ARG A 201 -2.14 13.25 32.26
N SER A 202 -1.70 12.69 33.39
CA SER A 202 -2.40 11.60 34.05
C SER A 202 -3.79 12.05 34.50
N PRO A 203 -4.87 11.35 34.16
CA PRO A 203 -6.21 11.68 34.65
C PRO A 203 -6.35 11.46 36.19
N VAL A 204 -5.44 10.68 36.77
CA VAL A 204 -5.49 10.33 38.18
C VAL A 204 -4.67 11.30 39.03
N THR A 205 -3.44 11.62 38.62
CA THR A 205 -2.49 12.42 39.41
C THR A 205 -2.38 13.87 38.91
N GLY A 206 -2.91 14.19 37.71
CA GLY A 206 -2.73 15.49 37.07
C GLY A 206 -1.30 15.78 36.61
N GLY A 207 -0.34 14.92 36.96
CA GLY A 207 1.07 15.06 36.59
C GLY A 207 1.37 14.57 35.17
N PRO A 208 2.60 14.83 34.69
CA PRO A 208 3.01 14.36 33.36
C PRO A 208 3.05 12.83 33.32
N VAL A 209 2.56 12.26 32.20
CA VAL A 209 2.62 10.83 31.94
C VAL A 209 3.01 10.61 30.47
N VAL A 210 3.89 9.65 30.22
CA VAL A 210 4.26 9.24 28.87
C VAL A 210 3.31 8.15 28.40
N TRP A 211 2.62 8.44 27.29
CA TRP A 211 1.78 7.45 26.64
C TRP A 211 2.66 6.58 25.73
N ALA A 212 2.88 5.33 26.16
CA ALA A 212 3.73 4.37 25.45
C ALA A 212 2.90 3.36 24.64
N GLY A 213 1.58 3.40 24.74
CA GLY A 213 0.69 2.38 24.20
C GLY A 213 0.64 1.13 25.09
N PRO A 214 -0.05 0.07 24.66
CA PRO A 214 -0.14 -1.18 25.39
C PRO A 214 1.24 -1.84 25.61
N GLU A 215 1.48 -2.29 26.82
CA GLU A 215 2.66 -3.08 27.21
C GLU A 215 2.28 -4.55 27.28
N GLY A 216 3.23 -5.43 27.00
CA GLY A 216 2.98 -6.87 27.02
C GLY A 216 4.13 -7.69 26.51
N GLU A 217 3.80 -8.95 26.29
CA GLU A 217 4.70 -9.99 25.82
C GLU A 217 3.97 -10.87 24.83
N TRP A 218 4.58 -11.12 23.69
CA TRP A 218 3.96 -11.82 22.56
C TRP A 218 4.96 -12.78 21.89
N THR A 219 4.48 -13.93 21.45
CA THR A 219 5.23 -14.82 20.54
C THR A 219 4.55 -14.77 19.18
N VAL A 220 5.34 -14.52 18.16
CA VAL A 220 4.85 -14.40 16.78
C VAL A 220 4.66 -15.81 16.20
N PRO A 221 3.43 -16.22 15.84
CA PRO A 221 3.19 -17.53 15.23
C PRO A 221 3.78 -17.61 13.82
N ASP A 222 3.96 -18.85 13.32
CA ASP A 222 4.34 -19.09 11.94
C ASP A 222 3.38 -18.41 10.96
N GLY A 223 3.92 -17.83 9.89
CA GLY A 223 3.14 -17.12 8.87
C GLY A 223 2.47 -15.83 9.34
N HIS A 224 2.92 -15.26 10.46
CA HIS A 224 2.42 -13.99 11.01
C HIS A 224 3.57 -13.01 11.29
N PHE A 225 3.22 -11.73 11.39
CA PHE A 225 4.16 -10.64 11.69
C PHE A 225 3.61 -9.78 12.84
N PHE A 226 4.51 -9.32 13.70
CA PHE A 226 4.19 -8.34 14.74
C PHE A 226 4.59 -6.96 14.25
N THR A 227 3.65 -6.02 14.24
CA THR A 227 3.86 -4.68 13.71
C THR A 227 3.56 -3.63 14.75
N MET A 228 4.32 -2.52 14.73
CA MET A 228 4.08 -1.36 15.59
C MET A 228 4.10 -0.07 14.76
N GLY A 229 3.32 0.92 15.21
CA GLY A 229 3.46 2.28 14.70
C GLY A 229 4.69 2.98 15.30
N ASP A 230 5.32 3.84 14.52
CA ASP A 230 6.46 4.64 14.98
C ASP A 230 6.01 5.67 16.02
N ASN A 231 4.75 6.12 15.97
CA ASN A 231 4.09 6.88 17.04
C ASN A 231 3.59 5.92 18.12
N ARG A 232 4.49 5.43 18.96
CA ARG A 232 4.28 4.37 19.95
C ARG A 232 3.10 4.60 20.87
N GLY A 233 2.87 5.86 21.26
CA GLY A 233 1.77 6.24 22.15
C GLY A 233 0.44 6.51 21.46
N ASN A 234 0.43 6.63 20.13
CA ASN A 234 -0.77 6.97 19.34
C ASN A 234 -0.91 6.05 18.11
N SER A 235 -0.82 4.75 18.35
CA SER A 235 -0.95 3.74 17.31
C SER A 235 -1.81 2.56 17.80
N ALA A 236 -2.83 2.25 17.02
CA ALA A 236 -3.50 0.96 17.08
C ALA A 236 -2.71 -0.01 16.20
N ASP A 237 -2.05 -1.00 16.81
CA ASP A 237 -1.16 -1.93 16.13
C ASP A 237 -1.22 -3.33 16.77
N SER A 238 -0.26 -4.21 16.49
CA SER A 238 -0.28 -5.59 16.97
C SER A 238 -0.34 -5.72 18.49
N ARG A 239 0.03 -4.70 19.24
CA ARG A 239 -0.13 -4.66 20.69
C ARG A 239 -1.59 -4.64 21.13
N ALA A 240 -2.49 -4.16 20.27
CA ALA A 240 -3.92 -4.02 20.57
C ALA A 240 -4.80 -5.07 19.87
N TRP A 241 -4.54 -5.39 18.59
CA TRP A 241 -5.40 -6.28 17.78
C TRP A 241 -4.71 -7.57 17.33
N GLY A 242 -3.45 -7.83 17.70
CA GLY A 242 -2.74 -9.09 17.43
C GLY A 242 -1.85 -9.08 16.20
N MET A 243 -1.59 -10.27 15.64
CA MET A 243 -0.60 -10.48 14.59
C MET A 243 -1.18 -10.33 13.19
N VAL A 244 -0.35 -9.88 12.25
CA VAL A 244 -0.72 -9.77 10.83
C VAL A 244 -0.43 -11.09 10.12
N PRO A 245 -1.43 -11.79 9.57
CA PRO A 245 -1.19 -12.96 8.75
C PRO A 245 -0.48 -12.59 7.43
N ASP A 246 0.41 -13.43 6.92
CA ASP A 246 1.12 -13.21 5.65
C ASP A 246 0.17 -12.90 4.48
N ARG A 247 -0.94 -13.62 4.39
CA ARG A 247 -1.96 -13.43 3.33
C ARG A 247 -2.59 -12.02 3.31
N ASN A 248 -2.49 -11.27 4.42
CA ASN A 248 -3.04 -9.93 4.54
C ASN A 248 -2.07 -8.83 4.10
N ILE A 249 -0.84 -9.19 3.74
CA ILE A 249 0.20 -8.23 3.33
C ILE A 249 -0.10 -7.73 1.93
N VAL A 250 0.00 -6.41 1.74
CA VAL A 250 -0.16 -5.74 0.45
C VAL A 250 1.18 -5.45 -0.21
N GLY A 251 2.17 -4.98 0.58
CA GLY A 251 3.52 -4.70 0.09
C GLY A 251 4.35 -3.85 1.04
N LYS A 252 5.56 -3.51 0.59
CA LYS A 252 6.52 -2.65 1.31
C LYS A 252 6.37 -1.20 0.87
N ALA A 253 6.21 -0.28 1.81
CA ALA A 253 6.33 1.15 1.55
C ALA A 253 7.80 1.49 1.29
N VAL A 254 8.11 2.04 0.12
CA VAL A 254 9.49 2.25 -0.31
C VAL A 254 9.89 3.71 -0.42
N ALA A 255 8.95 4.60 -0.70
CA ALA A 255 9.26 6.03 -0.85
C ALA A 255 8.05 6.91 -0.52
N VAL A 256 8.33 8.11 -0.01
CA VAL A 256 7.38 9.24 -0.06
C VAL A 256 7.64 9.98 -1.37
N TRP A 257 6.59 10.21 -2.17
CA TRP A 257 6.75 10.86 -3.46
C TRP A 257 6.02 12.20 -3.57
N MET A 258 5.09 12.49 -2.64
CA MET A 258 4.36 13.76 -2.57
C MET A 258 3.77 13.93 -1.17
N HIS A 259 3.56 15.15 -0.74
CA HIS A 259 2.79 15.52 0.44
C HIS A 259 1.67 16.49 0.07
N TRP A 260 0.44 16.22 0.54
CA TRP A 260 -0.71 17.07 0.28
C TRP A 260 -1.69 17.01 1.45
N ASP A 261 -1.80 18.11 2.18
CA ASP A 261 -2.62 18.18 3.40
C ASP A 261 -4.13 18.23 3.07
N SER A 262 -4.54 19.11 2.16
CA SER A 262 -5.94 19.28 1.82
C SER A 262 -6.17 19.78 0.39
N TRP A 263 -7.41 19.68 -0.08
CA TRP A 263 -7.83 20.13 -1.42
C TRP A 263 -7.58 21.61 -1.74
N GLY A 264 -7.36 22.43 -0.71
CA GLY A 264 -7.05 23.87 -0.87
C GLY A 264 -5.56 24.19 -0.97
N ASP A 265 -4.69 23.22 -0.70
CA ASP A 265 -3.25 23.40 -0.63
C ASP A 265 -2.55 23.00 -1.94
N ILE A 266 -1.33 23.51 -2.13
CA ILE A 266 -0.48 23.09 -3.25
C ILE A 266 0.30 21.86 -2.82
N PRO A 267 0.28 20.75 -3.59
CA PRO A 267 1.10 19.58 -3.31
C PRO A 267 2.58 19.93 -3.19
N SER A 268 3.24 19.40 -2.17
CA SER A 268 4.65 19.61 -1.89
C SER A 268 5.47 18.35 -2.19
N PHE A 269 6.66 18.53 -2.72
CA PHE A 269 7.64 17.47 -2.98
C PHE A 269 8.86 17.54 -2.05
N SER A 270 8.83 18.42 -1.05
CA SER A 270 9.96 18.63 -0.13
C SER A 270 10.26 17.43 0.77
N ARG A 271 9.29 16.53 0.96
CA ARG A 271 9.41 15.30 1.76
C ARG A 271 9.74 14.06 0.92
N ASN A 272 10.00 14.23 -0.39
CA ASN A 272 10.34 13.11 -1.26
C ASN A 272 11.63 12.42 -0.78
N GLY A 273 11.56 11.11 -0.64
CA GLY A 273 12.70 10.31 -0.19
C GLY A 273 12.34 8.84 -0.03
N TRP A 274 13.37 8.02 0.13
CA TRP A 274 13.21 6.60 0.45
C TRP A 274 12.77 6.44 1.90
N ILE A 275 11.97 5.43 2.17
CA ILE A 275 11.51 5.03 3.51
C ILE A 275 12.51 3.99 4.01
N GLU A 276 13.10 4.29 5.17
CA GLU A 276 14.04 3.40 5.89
C GLU A 276 13.31 2.54 6.91
#